data_c4c35c81c5cd2bc11bd09e5a0f0c91fc
#
_entry.id   c4c35c81c5cd2bc11bd09e5a0f0c91fc
#
_cell.length_a   1.000
_cell.length_b   1.000
_cell.length_c   1.000
_cell.angle_alpha   90.00
_cell.angle_beta   90.00
_cell.angle_gamma   90.00
#
_symmetry.space_group_name_H-M   'P 1'
#
loop_
_entity.id
_entity.type
_entity.pdbx_description
1 polymer ?
#
loop_
_entity_poly.entity_id
_entity_poly.type
_entity_poly.pdbx_seq_one_letter_code
_entity_poly.pdbx_strand_id
1 'polypeptide(L)'
;MARIKKRSWENASGKHEAWQLDFTDRHGKRHREQYAKKREAEARLSDLVSATGAATYKEAAQKTTVADVCVDYYEEMEKRNKRGESVVQSYLRTTKQHIDNWIDPKEESAVGFTKGIGTKTLSELTTADVIKLRNEMRDASAGVVTTRRVLGTLSRILKHGVETDKVGVNVAKGVRVIGKRDEAGDKVTPPSKAALAKILKKADDKLALRIRFAASSGLRASEQWALRWVHLDLKKGFVSVETRVDAYGEFDTTKSSAGRRTVPIGKAMLEQLKSWKGETKHSAPDDFVFTDSKGGFVRHTNFMKRDWKPTIELAKVEEIGWHALRHFAISTWIEAGLTPKAVQTLAGHASYAITMNRYGHLFPSDDHKAAFDRIAETLA
;
A
#
# COMPACT_ATOMS: atom_id res chain seq x y z
N MET A 1 -22.49 16.61 31.57
CA MET A 1 -23.02 15.37 30.91
C MET A 1 -24.42 15.64 30.42
N ALA A 2 -24.74 15.23 29.20
CA ALA A 2 -26.11 15.34 28.67
C ALA A 2 -26.84 14.00 28.83
N ARG A 3 -28.10 14.01 29.15
CA ARG A 3 -28.92 12.81 29.39
C ARG A 3 -30.31 12.97 28.80
N ILE A 4 -30.76 11.99 28.06
CA ILE A 4 -32.14 11.87 27.57
C ILE A 4 -32.91 10.90 28.47
N LYS A 5 -34.10 11.27 28.92
CA LYS A 5 -35.02 10.40 29.69
C LYS A 5 -36.45 10.60 29.25
N LYS A 6 -37.25 9.55 29.30
CA LYS A 6 -38.69 9.62 29.13
C LYS A 6 -39.30 10.17 30.42
N ARG A 7 -40.19 11.12 30.32
CA ARG A 7 -40.97 11.66 31.44
C ARG A 7 -42.47 11.53 31.14
N SER A 8 -43.19 11.05 32.10
CA SER A 8 -44.64 11.00 32.06
C SER A 8 -45.20 11.75 33.26
N TRP A 9 -46.33 12.43 33.07
CA TRP A 9 -47.04 13.15 34.11
C TRP A 9 -48.54 13.16 33.79
N GLU A 10 -49.35 13.40 34.79
CA GLU A 10 -50.82 13.48 34.67
C GLU A 10 -51.25 14.87 35.14
N ASN A 11 -52.15 15.49 34.43
CA ASN A 11 -52.81 16.75 34.80
C ASN A 11 -54.32 16.69 34.49
N ALA A 12 -55.01 17.81 34.67
CA ALA A 12 -56.46 17.88 34.47
C ALA A 12 -56.91 17.56 33.02
N SER A 13 -56.01 17.60 32.05
CA SER A 13 -56.27 17.23 30.64
C SER A 13 -55.84 15.79 30.28
N GLY A 14 -55.35 15.00 31.26
CA GLY A 14 -54.99 13.59 31.05
C GLY A 14 -53.52 13.27 31.24
N LYS A 15 -53.13 12.06 30.79
CA LYS A 15 -51.76 11.55 30.83
C LYS A 15 -50.93 12.12 29.66
N HIS A 16 -49.77 12.66 29.97
CA HIS A 16 -48.81 13.23 29.01
C HIS A 16 -47.46 12.53 29.11
N GLU A 17 -46.80 12.39 27.98
CA GLU A 17 -45.45 11.85 27.89
C GLU A 17 -44.60 12.76 27.02
N ALA A 18 -43.32 12.95 27.42
CA ALA A 18 -42.32 13.67 26.61
C ALA A 18 -40.91 13.11 26.84
N TRP A 19 -40.05 13.35 25.90
CA TRP A 19 -38.63 13.08 26.02
C TRP A 19 -37.89 14.32 26.49
N GLN A 20 -37.31 14.26 27.67
CA GLN A 20 -36.57 15.37 28.27
C GLN A 20 -35.05 15.19 28.00
N LEU A 21 -34.44 16.20 27.36
CA LEU A 21 -33.01 16.36 27.22
C LEU A 21 -32.51 17.31 28.33
N ASP A 22 -31.63 16.82 29.18
CA ASP A 22 -30.99 17.55 30.29
C ASP A 22 -29.52 17.72 29.97
N PHE A 23 -29.00 18.97 29.86
CA PHE A 23 -27.61 19.23 29.57
C PHE A 23 -27.12 20.51 30.26
N THR A 24 -25.79 20.60 30.41
CA THR A 24 -25.12 21.78 30.97
C THR A 24 -24.30 22.42 29.84
N ASP A 25 -24.48 23.72 29.61
CA ASP A 25 -23.70 24.45 28.64
C ASP A 25 -22.25 24.71 29.11
N ARG A 26 -21.43 25.31 28.22
CA ARG A 26 -20.04 25.64 28.50
C ARG A 26 -19.83 26.67 29.62
N HIS A 27 -20.87 27.39 29.99
CA HIS A 27 -20.86 28.37 31.08
C HIS A 27 -21.33 27.78 32.44
N GLY A 28 -21.55 26.45 32.48
CA GLY A 28 -22.02 25.76 33.66
C GLY A 28 -23.54 25.85 33.89
N LYS A 29 -24.30 26.51 33.03
CA LYS A 29 -25.74 26.67 33.14
C LYS A 29 -26.45 25.42 32.68
N ARG A 30 -27.36 24.89 33.49
CA ARG A 30 -28.15 23.71 33.19
C ARG A 30 -29.38 24.08 32.36
N HIS A 31 -29.61 23.33 31.29
CA HIS A 31 -30.73 23.46 30.39
C HIS A 31 -31.58 22.18 30.39
N ARG A 32 -32.89 22.35 30.21
CA ARG A 32 -33.85 21.25 30.07
C ARG A 32 -34.78 21.56 28.91
N GLU A 33 -34.75 20.70 27.91
CA GLU A 33 -35.61 20.80 26.71
C GLU A 33 -36.52 19.55 26.66
N GLN A 34 -37.76 19.72 26.15
CA GLN A 34 -38.72 18.64 26.03
C GLN A 34 -39.12 18.44 24.57
N TYR A 35 -39.23 17.19 24.15
CA TYR A 35 -39.53 16.80 22.78
C TYR A 35 -40.65 15.74 22.77
N ALA A 36 -41.52 15.79 21.78
CA ALA A 36 -42.63 14.81 21.62
C ALA A 36 -42.05 13.42 21.25
N LYS A 37 -40.99 13.36 20.47
CA LYS A 37 -40.38 12.11 19.99
C LYS A 37 -38.92 11.95 20.46
N LYS A 38 -38.51 10.72 20.76
CA LYS A 38 -37.14 10.38 21.15
C LYS A 38 -36.11 10.81 20.10
N ARG A 39 -36.44 10.60 18.82
CA ARG A 39 -35.56 10.97 17.68
C ARG A 39 -35.26 12.47 17.63
N GLU A 40 -36.19 13.32 18.01
CA GLU A 40 -36.00 14.78 18.06
C GLU A 40 -35.02 15.17 19.19
N ALA A 41 -35.17 14.55 20.37
CA ALA A 41 -34.25 14.75 21.47
C ALA A 41 -32.83 14.23 21.14
N GLU A 42 -32.73 13.10 20.44
CA GLU A 42 -31.45 12.54 19.97
C GLU A 42 -30.79 13.42 18.90
N ALA A 43 -31.55 13.94 17.97
CA ALA A 43 -31.06 14.89 16.96
C ALA A 43 -30.52 16.16 17.63
N ARG A 44 -31.27 16.73 18.59
CA ARG A 44 -30.84 17.91 19.33
C ARG A 44 -29.59 17.66 20.17
N LEU A 45 -29.47 16.48 20.80
CA LEU A 45 -28.27 16.08 21.50
C LEU A 45 -27.06 16.00 20.53
N SER A 46 -27.26 15.43 19.35
CA SER A 46 -26.22 15.38 18.31
C SER A 46 -25.77 16.77 17.89
N ASP A 47 -26.71 17.71 17.70
CA ASP A 47 -26.39 19.10 17.36
C ASP A 47 -25.61 19.81 18.46
N LEU A 48 -26.02 19.60 19.74
CA LEU A 48 -25.32 20.16 20.91
C LEU A 48 -23.90 19.59 21.04
N VAL A 49 -23.71 18.29 20.87
CA VAL A 49 -22.38 17.65 20.88
C VAL A 49 -21.53 18.19 19.72
N SER A 50 -22.12 18.33 18.55
CA SER A 50 -21.43 18.89 17.39
C SER A 50 -21.08 20.38 17.60
N ALA A 51 -21.97 21.18 18.17
CA ALA A 51 -21.72 22.59 18.45
C ALA A 51 -20.69 22.80 19.58
N THR A 52 -20.72 21.95 20.63
CA THR A 52 -19.74 22.02 21.74
C THR A 52 -18.37 21.56 21.25
N GLY A 53 -18.31 20.49 20.47
CA GLY A 53 -17.10 20.05 19.78
C GLY A 53 -16.58 21.17 18.87
N ALA A 54 -17.40 21.73 17.99
CA ALA A 54 -17.00 22.78 17.06
C ALA A 54 -16.41 24.02 17.75
N ALA A 55 -16.85 24.37 18.96
CA ALA A 55 -16.32 25.53 19.70
C ALA A 55 -14.93 25.26 20.30
N THR A 56 -14.70 24.07 20.87
CA THR A 56 -13.39 23.65 21.40
C THR A 56 -12.37 23.47 20.29
N TYR A 57 -12.76 22.83 19.17
CA TYR A 57 -11.93 22.72 17.98
C TYR A 57 -11.59 24.06 17.32
N LYS A 58 -12.48 25.04 17.42
CA LYS A 58 -12.28 26.33 16.75
C LYS A 58 -11.08 27.09 17.31
N GLU A 59 -10.87 27.09 18.61
CA GLU A 59 -9.73 27.75 19.26
C GLU A 59 -8.40 27.00 18.95
N ALA A 60 -8.37 25.69 19.11
CA ALA A 60 -7.22 24.88 18.75
C ALA A 60 -6.87 25.02 17.26
N ALA A 61 -7.87 24.93 16.38
CA ALA A 61 -7.70 25.03 14.94
C ALA A 61 -7.18 26.41 14.48
N GLN A 62 -7.43 27.49 15.22
CA GLN A 62 -6.89 28.83 14.92
C GLN A 62 -5.40 28.96 15.17
N LYS A 63 -4.84 28.16 16.08
CA LYS A 63 -3.43 28.22 16.50
C LYS A 63 -2.59 27.13 15.84
N THR A 64 -3.19 26.02 15.47
CA THR A 64 -2.49 24.84 14.93
C THR A 64 -2.42 24.88 13.42
N THR A 65 -1.24 24.76 12.87
CA THR A 65 -1.02 24.68 11.42
C THR A 65 -1.08 23.23 10.91
N VAL A 66 -1.16 23.06 9.58
CA VAL A 66 -1.04 21.76 8.95
C VAL A 66 0.34 21.15 9.24
N ALA A 67 1.41 21.95 9.26
CA ALA A 67 2.76 21.51 9.60
C ALA A 67 2.83 20.93 11.02
N ASP A 68 2.20 21.57 12.01
CA ASP A 68 2.16 21.07 13.39
C ASP A 68 1.52 19.68 13.46
N VAL A 69 0.39 19.47 12.75
CA VAL A 69 -0.27 18.15 12.72
C VAL A 69 0.56 17.12 11.94
N CYS A 70 1.33 17.53 10.93
CA CYS A 70 2.28 16.65 10.25
C CYS A 70 3.35 16.13 11.22
N VAL A 71 3.90 17.00 12.05
CA VAL A 71 4.89 16.62 13.09
C VAL A 71 4.28 15.67 14.09
N ASP A 72 3.15 16.01 14.69
CA ASP A 72 2.47 15.17 15.68
C ASP A 72 2.12 13.78 15.13
N TYR A 73 1.59 13.73 13.91
CA TYR A 73 1.26 12.47 13.26
C TYR A 73 2.51 11.63 13.03
N TYR A 74 3.59 12.25 12.56
CA TYR A 74 4.85 11.55 12.30
C TYR A 74 5.45 10.97 13.59
N GLU A 75 5.49 11.76 14.66
CA GLU A 75 5.95 11.31 15.98
C GLU A 75 5.13 10.14 16.53
N GLU A 76 3.80 10.20 16.40
CA GLU A 76 2.94 9.08 16.82
C GLU A 76 3.23 7.81 16.00
N MET A 77 3.45 7.94 14.68
CA MET A 77 3.83 6.81 13.85
C MET A 77 5.22 6.25 14.23
N GLU A 78 6.19 7.11 14.60
CA GLU A 78 7.48 6.65 15.12
C GLU A 78 7.35 5.91 16.45
N LYS A 79 6.53 6.42 17.38
CA LYS A 79 6.25 5.74 18.66
C LYS A 79 5.63 4.37 18.43
N ARG A 80 4.70 4.26 17.48
CA ARG A 80 4.07 2.99 17.09
C ARG A 80 5.07 2.01 16.48
N ASN A 81 5.97 2.50 15.63
CA ASN A 81 7.07 1.68 15.09
C ASN A 81 7.98 1.16 16.21
N LYS A 82 8.39 2.01 17.15
CA LYS A 82 9.23 1.62 18.30
C LYS A 82 8.55 0.60 19.23
N ARG A 83 7.21 0.63 19.32
CA ARG A 83 6.41 -0.37 20.07
C ARG A 83 6.23 -1.70 19.31
N GLY A 84 6.76 -1.82 18.10
CA GLY A 84 6.59 -3.03 17.26
C GLY A 84 5.20 -3.19 16.66
N GLU A 85 4.39 -2.11 16.62
CA GLU A 85 3.12 -2.12 15.92
C GLU A 85 3.33 -2.18 14.39
N SER A 86 2.26 -2.41 13.63
CA SER A 86 2.32 -2.61 12.17
C SER A 86 2.71 -1.37 11.34
N VAL A 87 3.57 -0.52 11.91
CA VAL A 87 4.17 0.65 11.24
C VAL A 87 5.62 0.31 10.88
N VAL A 88 5.93 0.17 9.60
CA VAL A 88 7.28 -0.19 9.11
C VAL A 88 8.09 1.05 8.73
N GLN A 89 9.43 0.97 8.77
CA GLN A 89 10.34 2.07 8.42
C GLN A 89 10.09 2.66 7.03
N SER A 90 9.76 1.82 6.04
CA SER A 90 9.43 2.31 4.71
C SER A 90 8.18 3.19 4.66
N TYR A 91 7.21 2.95 5.56
CA TYR A 91 6.03 3.81 5.72
C TYR A 91 6.40 5.17 6.30
N LEU A 92 7.21 5.20 7.36
CA LEU A 92 7.70 6.43 7.98
C LEU A 92 8.44 7.30 6.96
N ARG A 93 9.39 6.72 6.23
CA ARG A 93 10.15 7.46 5.20
C ARG A 93 9.28 7.98 4.07
N THR A 94 8.35 7.16 3.58
CA THR A 94 7.41 7.60 2.54
C THR A 94 6.52 8.73 3.05
N THR A 95 6.03 8.63 4.29
CA THR A 95 5.22 9.68 4.92
C THR A 95 6.03 10.97 5.04
N LYS A 96 7.28 10.88 5.53
CA LYS A 96 8.17 12.05 5.62
C LYS A 96 8.44 12.67 4.25
N GLN A 97 8.74 11.87 3.22
CA GLN A 97 8.91 12.36 1.85
C GLN A 97 7.66 13.07 1.30
N HIS A 98 6.47 12.56 1.61
CA HIS A 98 5.23 13.22 1.21
C HIS A 98 5.04 14.56 1.91
N ILE A 99 5.42 14.66 3.19
CA ILE A 99 5.37 15.91 3.95
C ILE A 99 6.40 16.88 3.37
N ASP A 100 7.68 16.51 3.41
CA ASP A 100 8.81 17.40 3.07
C ASP A 100 8.84 17.83 1.59
N ASN A 101 8.26 17.04 0.69
CA ASN A 101 8.28 17.36 -0.73
C ASN A 101 7.00 18.02 -1.25
N TRP A 102 5.85 17.85 -0.56
CA TRP A 102 4.55 18.22 -1.14
C TRP A 102 3.58 18.92 -0.19
N ILE A 103 3.47 18.47 1.07
CA ILE A 103 2.46 18.99 2.01
C ILE A 103 2.99 20.24 2.71
N ASP A 104 4.20 20.13 3.26
CA ASP A 104 4.96 21.20 3.90
C ASP A 104 6.39 21.23 3.32
N PRO A 105 6.54 21.59 2.04
CA PRO A 105 7.82 21.56 1.36
C PRO A 105 8.78 22.56 1.99
N LYS A 106 10.01 22.08 2.25
CA LYS A 106 11.13 22.91 2.67
C LYS A 106 11.88 23.45 1.45
N GLU A 107 12.67 24.49 1.63
CA GLU A 107 13.44 25.11 0.55
C GLU A 107 14.32 24.11 -0.23
N GLU A 108 14.80 23.06 0.44
CA GLU A 108 15.59 21.98 -0.15
C GLU A 108 14.73 20.78 -0.62
N SER A 109 13.48 20.99 -0.96
CA SER A 109 12.62 19.91 -1.48
C SER A 109 13.27 19.20 -2.66
N ALA A 110 13.46 17.88 -2.56
CA ALA A 110 14.10 17.05 -3.59
C ALA A 110 13.38 17.10 -4.96
N VAL A 111 12.16 17.62 -5.01
CA VAL A 111 11.34 17.75 -6.23
C VAL A 111 11.15 19.20 -6.67
N GLY A 112 11.74 20.17 -5.98
CA GLY A 112 11.64 21.59 -6.30
C GLY A 112 10.21 22.19 -6.16
N PHE A 113 9.30 21.50 -5.48
CA PHE A 113 7.94 21.98 -5.24
C PHE A 113 7.89 22.86 -4.00
N THR A 114 7.30 24.06 -4.11
CA THR A 114 7.27 25.07 -3.04
C THR A 114 5.87 25.46 -2.60
N LYS A 115 4.83 25.00 -3.30
CA LYS A 115 3.43 25.42 -3.10
C LYS A 115 2.66 24.53 -2.13
N GLY A 116 3.25 24.22 -0.98
CA GLY A 116 2.58 23.43 0.05
C GLY A 116 1.51 24.17 0.82
N ILE A 117 0.86 23.48 1.73
CA ILE A 117 -0.18 23.99 2.62
C ILE A 117 0.21 23.95 4.11
N GLY A 118 1.48 23.66 4.40
CA GLY A 118 1.98 23.47 5.77
C GLY A 118 1.75 24.66 6.68
N THR A 119 1.90 25.88 6.17
CA THR A 119 1.75 27.12 6.93
C THR A 119 0.30 27.53 7.20
N LYS A 120 -0.69 26.89 6.53
CA LYS A 120 -2.10 27.19 6.78
C LYS A 120 -2.55 26.68 8.14
N THR A 121 -3.31 27.50 8.86
CA THR A 121 -3.99 27.06 10.09
C THR A 121 -5.12 26.09 9.74
N LEU A 122 -5.44 25.18 10.65
CA LEU A 122 -6.52 24.21 10.44
C LEU A 122 -7.90 24.87 10.29
N SER A 123 -8.09 26.06 10.89
CA SER A 123 -9.32 26.83 10.78
C SER A 123 -9.53 27.46 9.40
N GLU A 124 -8.43 27.75 8.69
CA GLU A 124 -8.45 28.34 7.34
C GLU A 124 -8.38 27.29 6.25
N LEU A 125 -8.01 26.05 6.61
CA LEU A 125 -7.85 24.98 5.64
C LEU A 125 -9.21 24.51 5.11
N THR A 126 -9.40 24.62 3.80
CA THR A 126 -10.62 24.21 3.10
C THR A 126 -10.39 23.05 2.14
N THR A 127 -11.48 22.41 1.71
CA THR A 127 -11.41 21.41 0.61
C THR A 127 -10.87 22.04 -0.68
N ALA A 128 -11.14 23.33 -0.92
CA ALA A 128 -10.62 24.05 -2.09
C ALA A 128 -9.08 24.14 -2.06
N ASP A 129 -8.47 24.33 -0.88
CA ASP A 129 -7.01 24.34 -0.74
C ASP A 129 -6.39 22.98 -1.06
N VAL A 130 -7.03 21.89 -0.63
CA VAL A 130 -6.59 20.52 -0.96
C VAL A 130 -6.73 20.24 -2.45
N ILE A 131 -7.80 20.74 -3.08
CA ILE A 131 -7.97 20.65 -4.53
C ILE A 131 -6.90 21.48 -5.25
N LYS A 132 -6.58 22.68 -4.75
CA LYS A 132 -5.52 23.52 -5.28
C LYS A 132 -4.16 22.82 -5.19
N LEU A 133 -3.79 22.28 -4.02
CA LEU A 133 -2.57 21.48 -3.84
C LEU A 133 -2.49 20.33 -4.86
N ARG A 134 -3.58 19.58 -5.02
CA ARG A 134 -3.66 18.50 -6.02
C ARG A 134 -3.34 19.01 -7.43
N ASN A 135 -3.92 20.11 -7.84
CA ASN A 135 -3.72 20.66 -9.18
C ASN A 135 -2.29 21.16 -9.35
N GLU A 136 -1.75 21.91 -8.40
CA GLU A 136 -0.37 22.40 -8.41
C GLU A 136 0.65 21.27 -8.44
N MET A 137 0.41 20.16 -7.73
CA MET A 137 1.23 18.94 -7.84
C MET A 137 1.20 18.38 -9.27
N ARG A 138 0.01 18.34 -9.90
CA ARG A 138 -0.14 17.85 -11.27
C ARG A 138 0.55 18.76 -12.28
N ASP A 139 0.46 20.06 -12.10
CA ASP A 139 1.15 21.07 -12.93
C ASP A 139 2.67 20.98 -12.77
N ALA A 140 3.16 20.64 -11.58
CA ALA A 140 4.56 20.31 -11.31
C ALA A 140 4.97 18.89 -11.77
N SER A 141 4.22 18.29 -12.70
CA SER A 141 4.48 16.98 -13.30
C SER A 141 4.45 15.79 -12.33
N ALA A 142 3.86 15.92 -11.14
CA ALA A 142 3.63 14.78 -10.27
C ALA A 142 2.66 13.78 -10.93
N GLY A 143 3.05 12.53 -11.04
CA GLY A 143 2.21 11.48 -11.59
C GLY A 143 0.91 11.28 -10.79
N VAL A 144 -0.16 10.78 -11.43
CA VAL A 144 -1.46 10.51 -10.79
C VAL A 144 -1.30 9.64 -9.54
N VAL A 145 -0.48 8.60 -9.61
CA VAL A 145 -0.23 7.68 -8.49
C VAL A 145 0.44 8.40 -7.31
N THR A 146 1.44 9.23 -7.58
CA THR A 146 2.13 10.04 -6.55
C THR A 146 1.15 11.00 -5.90
N THR A 147 0.40 11.75 -6.69
CA THR A 147 -0.60 12.70 -6.17
C THR A 147 -1.65 12.01 -5.30
N ARG A 148 -2.17 10.85 -5.73
CA ARG A 148 -3.09 10.03 -4.90
C ARG A 148 -2.48 9.61 -3.57
N ARG A 149 -1.22 9.20 -3.57
CA ARG A 149 -0.50 8.78 -2.36
C ARG A 149 -0.28 9.94 -1.39
N VAL A 150 0.13 11.09 -1.89
CA VAL A 150 0.32 12.31 -1.08
C VAL A 150 -0.99 12.76 -0.46
N LEU A 151 -2.09 12.86 -1.25
CA LEU A 151 -3.40 13.20 -0.70
C LEU A 151 -3.91 12.16 0.30
N GLY A 152 -3.63 10.88 0.07
CA GLY A 152 -3.91 9.82 1.04
C GLY A 152 -3.13 9.99 2.36
N THR A 153 -1.88 10.46 2.29
CA THR A 153 -1.09 10.80 3.48
C THR A 153 -1.67 12.03 4.18
N LEU A 154 -1.97 13.10 3.46
CA LEU A 154 -2.62 14.28 4.01
C LEU A 154 -3.95 13.94 4.70
N SER A 155 -4.76 13.09 4.08
CA SER A 155 -6.03 12.66 4.68
C SER A 155 -5.83 11.86 5.98
N ARG A 156 -4.76 11.06 6.11
CA ARG A 156 -4.42 10.37 7.38
C ARG A 156 -3.93 11.35 8.44
N ILE A 157 -3.12 12.34 8.07
CA ILE A 157 -2.66 13.41 8.96
C ILE A 157 -3.84 14.20 9.50
N LEU A 158 -4.73 14.66 8.64
CA LEU A 158 -5.93 15.41 9.06
C LEU A 158 -6.91 14.54 9.86
N LYS A 159 -6.99 13.23 9.58
CA LYS A 159 -7.75 12.29 10.40
C LYS A 159 -7.17 12.21 11.82
N HIS A 160 -5.85 12.16 11.95
CA HIS A 160 -5.19 12.22 13.25
C HIS A 160 -5.49 13.54 13.96
N GLY A 161 -5.51 14.67 13.25
CA GLY A 161 -5.94 15.95 13.80
C GLY A 161 -7.38 15.95 14.33
N VAL A 162 -8.28 15.20 13.68
CA VAL A 162 -9.65 14.98 14.18
C VAL A 162 -9.65 14.08 15.41
N GLU A 163 -8.88 12.99 15.41
CA GLU A 163 -8.79 12.03 16.52
C GLU A 163 -8.12 12.62 17.77
N THR A 164 -7.32 13.66 17.61
CA THR A 164 -6.64 14.40 18.70
C THR A 164 -7.31 15.74 19.02
N ASP A 165 -8.54 15.93 18.61
CA ASP A 165 -9.37 17.10 18.92
C ASP A 165 -8.76 18.45 18.48
N LYS A 166 -7.94 18.48 17.42
CA LYS A 166 -7.33 19.70 16.86
C LYS A 166 -8.19 20.34 15.77
N VAL A 167 -9.01 19.55 15.07
CA VAL A 167 -9.93 20.00 14.02
C VAL A 167 -11.17 19.12 13.98
N GLY A 168 -12.31 19.71 13.63
CA GLY A 168 -13.59 18.98 13.62
C GLY A 168 -13.83 18.14 12.37
N VAL A 169 -13.18 18.45 11.25
CA VAL A 169 -13.45 17.83 9.94
C VAL A 169 -12.18 17.60 9.15
N ASN A 170 -12.08 16.42 8.53
CA ASN A 170 -11.02 16.12 7.55
C ASN A 170 -11.43 16.61 6.15
N VAL A 171 -10.98 17.80 5.77
CA VAL A 171 -11.28 18.41 4.47
C VAL A 171 -10.62 17.76 3.27
N ALA A 172 -9.64 16.87 3.48
CA ALA A 172 -9.02 16.07 2.42
C ALA A 172 -9.83 14.80 2.09
N LYS A 173 -10.82 14.45 2.95
CA LYS A 173 -11.65 13.27 2.73
C LYS A 173 -12.50 13.45 1.47
N GLY A 174 -12.38 12.50 0.54
CA GLY A 174 -13.17 12.50 -0.70
C GLY A 174 -12.56 13.28 -1.86
N VAL A 175 -11.46 14.00 -1.68
CA VAL A 175 -10.75 14.65 -2.80
C VAL A 175 -10.11 13.58 -3.68
N ARG A 176 -10.58 13.49 -4.94
CA ARG A 176 -10.14 12.46 -5.90
C ARG A 176 -9.12 13.04 -6.88
N VAL A 177 -8.19 12.19 -7.30
CA VAL A 177 -7.27 12.45 -8.41
C VAL A 177 -7.76 11.64 -9.61
N ILE A 178 -8.19 12.33 -10.65
CA ILE A 178 -8.65 11.71 -11.90
C ILE A 178 -7.45 11.57 -12.82
N GLY A 179 -7.18 10.37 -13.30
CA GLY A 179 -6.18 10.07 -14.32
C GLY A 179 -6.74 10.30 -15.73
N LYS A 180 -5.90 10.14 -16.75
CA LYS A 180 -6.36 10.14 -18.15
C LYS A 180 -7.32 8.96 -18.38
N ARG A 181 -8.26 9.12 -19.32
CA ARG A 181 -9.28 8.10 -19.64
C ARG A 181 -8.66 6.76 -20.04
N ASP A 182 -7.48 6.79 -20.67
CA ASP A 182 -6.74 5.62 -21.15
C ASP A 182 -5.57 5.19 -20.23
N GLU A 183 -5.43 5.79 -19.05
CA GLU A 183 -4.67 5.19 -17.94
C GLU A 183 -5.43 3.95 -17.44
N ALA A 184 -5.92 3.16 -18.39
CA ALA A 184 -6.51 1.85 -18.15
C ALA A 184 -5.42 0.99 -17.51
N GLY A 185 -5.68 0.66 -16.26
CA GLY A 185 -4.73 0.12 -15.36
C GLY A 185 -3.92 -1.02 -15.93
N ASP A 186 -2.70 -1.02 -15.53
CA ASP A 186 -1.89 -2.13 -15.07
C ASP A 186 -1.89 -3.43 -15.90
N LYS A 187 -2.29 -3.41 -17.18
CA LYS A 187 -1.99 -4.54 -18.06
C LYS A 187 -0.49 -4.66 -18.19
N VAL A 188 0.03 -5.73 -17.66
CA VAL A 188 1.47 -5.97 -17.66
C VAL A 188 1.88 -6.54 -18.99
N THR A 189 2.84 -5.89 -19.65
CA THR A 189 3.57 -6.48 -20.78
C THR A 189 4.87 -7.09 -20.24
N PRO A 190 4.98 -8.42 -20.15
CA PRO A 190 6.20 -9.06 -19.70
C PRO A 190 7.32 -8.90 -20.73
N PRO A 191 8.61 -8.91 -20.32
CA PRO A 191 9.71 -8.92 -21.25
C PRO A 191 9.65 -10.18 -22.14
N SER A 192 10.04 -10.03 -23.41
CA SER A 192 10.05 -11.16 -24.34
C SER A 192 11.16 -12.17 -23.99
N LYS A 193 10.97 -13.45 -24.38
CA LYS A 193 11.99 -14.49 -24.28
C LYS A 193 13.31 -14.07 -24.95
N ALA A 194 13.21 -13.39 -26.11
CA ALA A 194 14.36 -12.87 -26.86
C ALA A 194 15.12 -11.76 -26.07
N ALA A 195 14.40 -10.83 -25.43
CA ALA A 195 15.01 -9.81 -24.58
C ALA A 195 15.75 -10.46 -23.38
N LEU A 196 15.10 -11.42 -22.72
CA LEU A 196 15.72 -12.13 -21.61
C LEU A 196 16.97 -12.90 -22.04
N ALA A 197 16.96 -13.55 -23.21
CA ALA A 197 18.13 -14.24 -23.76
C ALA A 197 19.29 -13.28 -24.02
N LYS A 198 19.04 -12.08 -24.57
CA LYS A 198 20.04 -11.03 -24.76
C LYS A 198 20.67 -10.58 -23.43
N ILE A 199 19.83 -10.39 -22.40
CA ILE A 199 20.29 -9.97 -21.07
C ILE A 199 21.18 -11.09 -20.47
N LEU A 200 20.72 -12.34 -20.50
CA LEU A 200 21.48 -13.48 -19.98
C LEU A 200 22.85 -13.66 -20.67
N LYS A 201 22.95 -13.35 -21.99
CA LYS A 201 24.21 -13.39 -22.73
C LYS A 201 25.23 -12.35 -22.29
N LYS A 202 24.78 -11.27 -21.63
CA LYS A 202 25.63 -10.17 -21.14
C LYS A 202 25.89 -10.23 -19.63
N ALA A 203 25.13 -11.04 -18.91
CA ALA A 203 25.30 -11.24 -17.49
C ALA A 203 26.46 -12.21 -17.22
N ASP A 204 27.22 -11.95 -16.14
CA ASP A 204 28.14 -12.95 -15.57
C ASP A 204 27.32 -14.14 -14.97
N ASP A 205 28.01 -15.22 -14.62
CA ASP A 205 27.38 -16.44 -14.14
C ASP A 205 26.53 -16.23 -12.88
N LYS A 206 27.02 -15.39 -11.97
CA LYS A 206 26.33 -15.06 -10.72
C LYS A 206 25.04 -14.25 -10.98
N LEU A 207 25.11 -13.26 -11.86
CA LEU A 207 23.94 -12.48 -12.25
C LEU A 207 23.00 -13.31 -13.11
N ALA A 208 23.49 -14.13 -14.02
CA ALA A 208 22.69 -15.04 -14.84
C ALA A 208 21.88 -16.02 -13.98
N LEU A 209 22.49 -16.58 -12.93
CA LEU A 209 21.80 -17.44 -11.96
C LEU A 209 20.66 -16.69 -11.26
N ARG A 210 20.91 -15.44 -10.79
CA ARG A 210 19.90 -14.59 -10.14
C ARG A 210 18.73 -14.29 -11.06
N ILE A 211 19.03 -13.99 -12.33
CA ILE A 211 18.02 -13.70 -13.38
C ILE A 211 17.17 -14.93 -13.65
N ARG A 212 17.80 -16.09 -13.89
CA ARG A 212 17.08 -17.36 -14.15
C ARG A 212 16.20 -17.74 -12.98
N PHE A 213 16.70 -17.60 -11.76
CA PHE A 213 15.92 -17.87 -10.55
C PHE A 213 14.71 -16.92 -10.42
N ALA A 214 14.89 -15.61 -10.62
CA ALA A 214 13.80 -14.65 -10.59
C ALA A 214 12.74 -14.93 -11.66
N ALA A 215 13.21 -15.23 -12.89
CA ALA A 215 12.35 -15.48 -14.05
C ALA A 215 11.62 -16.82 -14.01
N SER A 216 12.06 -17.78 -13.17
CA SER A 216 11.39 -19.07 -13.00
C SER A 216 10.53 -19.12 -11.74
N SER A 217 11.03 -18.63 -10.60
CA SER A 217 10.35 -18.70 -9.31
C SER A 217 9.28 -17.63 -9.11
N GLY A 218 9.34 -16.51 -9.84
CA GLY A 218 8.44 -15.38 -9.70
C GLY A 218 8.48 -14.69 -8.33
N LEU A 219 9.52 -14.91 -7.52
CA LEU A 219 9.68 -14.25 -6.23
C LEU A 219 9.81 -12.73 -6.40
N ARG A 220 9.32 -11.98 -5.41
CA ARG A 220 9.61 -10.54 -5.34
C ARG A 220 11.10 -10.33 -5.03
N ALA A 221 11.68 -9.22 -5.49
CA ALA A 221 13.07 -8.90 -5.17
C ALA A 221 13.36 -9.00 -3.66
N SER A 222 12.50 -8.44 -2.82
CA SER A 222 12.63 -8.48 -1.37
C SER A 222 12.59 -9.89 -0.77
N GLU A 223 11.86 -10.80 -1.39
CA GLU A 223 11.80 -12.22 -1.01
C GLU A 223 13.06 -12.96 -1.48
N GLN A 224 13.51 -12.69 -2.71
CA GLN A 224 14.72 -13.31 -3.27
C GLN A 224 15.98 -12.89 -2.50
N TRP A 225 16.10 -11.63 -2.10
CA TRP A 225 17.27 -11.14 -1.37
C TRP A 225 17.31 -11.59 0.10
N ALA A 226 16.15 -12.00 0.65
CA ALA A 226 16.06 -12.58 1.99
C ALA A 226 16.17 -14.11 2.00
N LEU A 227 16.30 -14.74 0.82
CA LEU A 227 16.30 -16.20 0.70
C LEU A 227 17.58 -16.80 1.26
N ARG A 228 17.43 -17.75 2.20
CA ARG A 228 18.52 -18.52 2.80
C ARG A 228 18.47 -19.97 2.33
N TRP A 229 19.59 -20.69 2.47
CA TRP A 229 19.66 -22.10 2.05
C TRP A 229 18.66 -22.99 2.80
N VAL A 230 18.35 -22.70 4.05
CA VAL A 230 17.33 -23.42 4.83
C VAL A 230 15.93 -23.36 4.21
N HIS A 231 15.65 -22.34 3.40
CA HIS A 231 14.37 -22.20 2.71
C HIS A 231 14.27 -23.03 1.42
N LEU A 232 15.37 -23.70 0.99
CA LEU A 232 15.42 -24.49 -0.23
C LEU A 232 15.44 -25.99 0.09
N ASP A 233 14.39 -26.69 -0.27
CA ASP A 233 14.44 -28.17 -0.32
C ASP A 233 15.03 -28.61 -1.67
N LEU A 234 16.35 -28.72 -1.72
CA LEU A 234 17.06 -29.11 -2.95
C LEU A 234 16.89 -30.62 -3.31
N LYS A 235 16.27 -31.42 -2.45
CA LYS A 235 15.90 -32.81 -2.77
C LYS A 235 14.57 -32.89 -3.46
N LYS A 236 13.57 -32.20 -2.92
CA LYS A 236 12.19 -32.18 -3.47
C LYS A 236 11.98 -31.09 -4.54
N GLY A 237 12.86 -30.10 -4.65
CA GLY A 237 12.78 -29.04 -5.62
C GLY A 237 11.73 -27.97 -5.26
N PHE A 238 11.78 -27.46 -4.02
CA PHE A 238 10.87 -26.41 -3.57
C PHE A 238 11.62 -25.27 -2.87
N VAL A 239 11.05 -24.07 -2.97
CA VAL A 239 11.44 -22.89 -2.18
C VAL A 239 10.30 -22.46 -1.28
N SER A 240 10.56 -22.32 0.02
CA SER A 240 9.65 -21.76 1.02
C SER A 240 9.88 -20.26 1.14
N VAL A 241 8.85 -19.48 0.86
CA VAL A 241 8.90 -18.01 0.95
C VAL A 241 8.29 -17.60 2.30
N GLU A 242 9.14 -17.23 3.24
CA GLU A 242 8.74 -16.93 4.63
C GLU A 242 9.12 -15.52 5.05
N THR A 243 10.25 -15.03 4.54
CA THR A 243 10.85 -13.75 4.91
C THR A 243 11.04 -12.84 3.70
N ARG A 244 11.17 -11.57 3.98
CA ARG A 244 11.54 -10.55 3.01
C ARG A 244 12.48 -9.54 3.65
N VAL A 245 13.31 -8.89 2.86
CA VAL A 245 14.13 -7.74 3.27
C VAL A 245 13.67 -6.51 2.50
N ASP A 246 13.48 -5.40 3.20
CA ASP A 246 13.08 -4.15 2.55
C ASP A 246 14.30 -3.39 1.96
N ALA A 247 14.03 -2.24 1.34
CA ALA A 247 15.09 -1.41 0.73
C ALA A 247 16.09 -0.84 1.76
N TYR A 248 15.78 -0.92 3.05
CA TYR A 248 16.58 -0.38 4.14
C TYR A 248 17.38 -1.46 4.89
N GLY A 249 17.10 -2.73 4.59
CA GLY A 249 17.76 -3.86 5.21
C GLY A 249 17.00 -4.42 6.41
N GLU A 250 15.76 -3.98 6.62
CA GLU A 250 14.91 -4.53 7.65
C GLU A 250 14.27 -5.83 7.18
N PHE A 251 14.50 -6.89 7.96
CA PHE A 251 13.89 -8.20 7.72
C PHE A 251 12.53 -8.27 8.40
N ASP A 252 11.56 -8.79 7.68
CA ASP A 252 10.19 -8.96 8.16
C ASP A 252 9.61 -10.25 7.60
N THR A 253 8.60 -10.78 8.26
CA THR A 253 7.78 -11.86 7.68
C THR A 253 7.00 -11.31 6.48
N THR A 254 6.55 -12.18 5.60
CA THR A 254 5.71 -11.76 4.47
C THR A 254 4.44 -11.06 4.98
N LYS A 255 4.08 -9.91 4.39
CA LYS A 255 3.01 -8.99 4.82
C LYS A 255 1.61 -9.61 5.00
N SER A 256 1.39 -10.80 4.47
CA SER A 256 0.11 -11.49 4.54
C SER A 256 0.31 -13.00 4.59
N SER A 257 -0.69 -13.73 5.07
CA SER A 257 -0.71 -15.20 5.01
C SER A 257 -0.50 -15.72 3.58
N ALA A 258 -1.03 -15.02 2.57
CA ALA A 258 -0.82 -15.34 1.15
C ALA A 258 0.64 -15.14 0.69
N GLY A 259 1.44 -14.38 1.43
CA GLY A 259 2.87 -14.22 1.16
C GLY A 259 3.68 -15.43 1.53
N ARG A 260 3.29 -16.17 2.59
CA ARG A 260 3.91 -17.45 2.96
C ARG A 260 3.41 -18.51 1.98
N ARG A 261 4.33 -19.07 1.22
CA ARG A 261 4.01 -20.05 0.18
C ARG A 261 5.21 -20.88 -0.19
N THR A 262 4.93 -22.01 -0.78
CA THR A 262 5.96 -22.87 -1.39
C THR A 262 5.85 -22.77 -2.91
N VAL A 263 6.98 -22.55 -3.57
CA VAL A 263 7.08 -22.45 -5.03
C VAL A 263 7.94 -23.60 -5.55
N PRO A 264 7.49 -24.38 -6.55
CA PRO A 264 8.31 -25.44 -7.13
C PRO A 264 9.46 -24.86 -7.96
N ILE A 265 10.59 -25.56 -7.94
CA ILE A 265 11.78 -25.25 -8.72
C ILE A 265 11.93 -26.31 -9.82
N GLY A 266 11.98 -25.87 -11.07
CA GLY A 266 12.22 -26.78 -12.20
C GLY A 266 13.60 -27.45 -12.15
N LYS A 267 13.73 -28.67 -12.70
CA LYS A 267 14.94 -29.48 -12.63
C LYS A 267 16.22 -28.74 -13.04
N ALA A 268 16.19 -28.03 -14.17
CA ALA A 268 17.33 -27.26 -14.66
C ALA A 268 17.80 -26.17 -13.70
N MET A 269 16.86 -25.48 -13.04
CA MET A 269 17.19 -24.47 -12.03
C MET A 269 17.70 -25.11 -10.74
N LEU A 270 17.16 -26.26 -10.38
CA LEU A 270 17.59 -27.02 -9.22
C LEU A 270 19.05 -27.46 -9.33
N GLU A 271 19.48 -27.97 -10.49
CA GLU A 271 20.88 -28.35 -10.73
C GLU A 271 21.81 -27.13 -10.68
N GLN A 272 21.40 -25.99 -11.23
CA GLN A 272 22.19 -24.73 -11.12
C GLN A 272 22.33 -24.27 -9.67
N LEU A 273 21.29 -24.42 -8.84
CA LEU A 273 21.36 -24.08 -7.41
C LEU A 273 22.26 -25.05 -6.62
N LYS A 274 22.26 -26.33 -6.97
CA LYS A 274 23.17 -27.33 -6.36
C LYS A 274 24.63 -27.03 -6.71
N SER A 275 24.92 -26.73 -7.99
CA SER A 275 26.25 -26.29 -8.44
C SER A 275 26.70 -25.05 -7.66
N TRP A 276 25.87 -24.01 -7.67
CA TRP A 276 26.12 -22.77 -6.93
C TRP A 276 26.38 -23.00 -5.43
N LYS A 277 25.62 -23.92 -4.80
CA LYS A 277 25.83 -24.26 -3.39
C LYS A 277 27.20 -24.88 -3.14
N GLY A 278 27.71 -25.65 -4.10
CA GLY A 278 29.05 -26.25 -4.05
C GLY A 278 30.18 -25.25 -4.28
N GLU A 279 29.93 -24.22 -5.03
CA GLU A 279 30.92 -23.20 -5.44
C GLU A 279 31.00 -22.00 -4.47
N THR A 280 29.88 -21.64 -3.84
CA THR A 280 29.85 -20.48 -2.94
C THR A 280 30.52 -20.78 -1.60
N LYS A 281 31.23 -19.75 -1.08
CA LYS A 281 31.77 -19.80 0.31
C LYS A 281 30.68 -19.67 1.39
N HIS A 282 29.46 -19.32 0.99
CA HIS A 282 28.31 -19.05 1.87
C HIS A 282 27.22 -20.09 1.60
N SER A 283 27.42 -21.33 2.12
CA SER A 283 26.54 -22.46 1.86
C SER A 283 25.92 -23.10 3.13
N ALA A 284 26.15 -22.48 4.30
CA ALA A 284 25.51 -22.92 5.54
C ALA A 284 23.98 -22.67 5.47
N PRO A 285 23.17 -23.42 6.23
CA PRO A 285 21.71 -23.30 6.19
C PRO A 285 21.19 -21.87 6.33
N ASP A 286 21.82 -21.07 7.19
CA ASP A 286 21.43 -19.70 7.48
C ASP A 286 22.08 -18.65 6.57
N ASP A 287 22.99 -19.06 5.69
CA ASP A 287 23.57 -18.15 4.71
C ASP A 287 22.57 -17.80 3.60
N PHE A 288 22.72 -16.59 3.05
CA PHE A 288 21.90 -16.16 1.91
C PHE A 288 22.29 -16.92 0.64
N VAL A 289 21.27 -17.34 -0.12
CA VAL A 289 21.49 -18.01 -1.42
C VAL A 289 22.14 -17.04 -2.42
N PHE A 290 21.73 -15.78 -2.39
CA PHE A 290 22.26 -14.70 -3.21
C PHE A 290 22.90 -13.65 -2.31
N THR A 291 24.22 -13.60 -2.29
CA THR A 291 24.98 -12.72 -1.41
C THR A 291 25.53 -11.51 -2.14
N ASP A 292 25.77 -10.45 -1.41
CA ASP A 292 26.67 -9.37 -1.84
C ASP A 292 28.14 -9.85 -1.81
N SER A 293 29.09 -8.93 -2.03
CA SER A 293 30.53 -9.24 -2.02
C SER A 293 31.09 -9.61 -0.64
N LYS A 294 30.34 -9.35 0.43
CA LYS A 294 30.73 -9.59 1.83
C LYS A 294 29.99 -10.79 2.46
N GLY A 295 29.15 -11.49 1.69
CA GLY A 295 28.33 -12.59 2.20
C GLY A 295 26.99 -12.15 2.82
N GLY A 296 26.71 -10.87 2.87
CA GLY A 296 25.44 -10.32 3.34
C GLY A 296 24.33 -10.37 2.28
N PHE A 297 23.13 -9.90 2.67
CA PHE A 297 22.02 -9.81 1.72
C PHE A 297 22.27 -8.75 0.66
N VAL A 298 21.69 -8.95 -0.52
CA VAL A 298 21.81 -8.02 -1.66
C VAL A 298 20.95 -6.78 -1.41
N ARG A 299 21.57 -5.62 -1.28
CA ARG A 299 20.87 -4.34 -1.23
C ARG A 299 20.32 -4.00 -2.62
N HIS A 300 19.00 -4.07 -2.79
CA HIS A 300 18.34 -3.93 -4.09
C HIS A 300 18.76 -2.67 -4.86
N THR A 301 18.84 -1.52 -4.20
CA THR A 301 19.23 -0.25 -4.85
C THR A 301 20.65 -0.31 -5.42
N ASN A 302 21.58 -0.89 -4.67
CA ASN A 302 22.97 -1.04 -5.13
C ASN A 302 23.06 -2.03 -6.30
N PHE A 303 22.35 -3.16 -6.19
CA PHE A 303 22.25 -4.15 -7.25
C PHE A 303 21.68 -3.58 -8.54
N MET A 304 20.58 -2.84 -8.45
CA MET A 304 19.99 -2.18 -9.63
C MET A 304 20.97 -1.22 -10.31
N LYS A 305 21.75 -0.46 -9.53
CA LYS A 305 22.67 0.54 -10.05
C LYS A 305 23.97 -0.08 -10.60
N ARG A 306 24.48 -1.14 -9.96
CA ARG A 306 25.83 -1.68 -10.24
C ARG A 306 25.83 -2.89 -11.17
N ASP A 307 24.79 -3.72 -11.06
CA ASP A 307 24.71 -5.00 -11.78
C ASP A 307 23.62 -4.97 -12.87
N TRP A 308 22.37 -4.63 -12.50
CA TRP A 308 21.24 -4.76 -13.40
C TRP A 308 21.23 -3.73 -14.53
N LYS A 309 21.25 -2.44 -14.20
CA LYS A 309 21.17 -1.37 -15.19
C LYS A 309 22.30 -1.41 -16.23
N PRO A 310 23.59 -1.56 -15.84
CA PRO A 310 24.67 -1.73 -16.82
C PRO A 310 24.49 -2.95 -17.74
N THR A 311 23.97 -4.06 -17.19
CA THR A 311 23.70 -5.27 -18.01
C THR A 311 22.59 -5.05 -19.02
N ILE A 312 21.51 -4.34 -18.67
CA ILE A 312 20.43 -3.96 -19.60
C ILE A 312 20.97 -3.07 -20.72
N GLU A 313 21.80 -2.09 -20.40
CA GLU A 313 22.45 -1.20 -21.38
C GLU A 313 23.36 -1.99 -22.34
N LEU A 314 24.19 -2.91 -21.82
CA LEU A 314 25.03 -3.79 -22.63
C LEU A 314 24.21 -4.77 -23.51
N ALA A 315 23.06 -5.20 -23.04
CA ALA A 315 22.19 -6.09 -23.79
C ALA A 315 21.41 -5.37 -24.92
N LYS A 316 21.42 -4.03 -24.91
CA LYS A 316 20.71 -3.18 -25.87
C LYS A 316 19.23 -3.57 -25.99
N VAL A 317 18.58 -3.77 -24.86
CA VAL A 317 17.14 -4.00 -24.76
C VAL A 317 16.47 -2.77 -24.14
N GLU A 318 15.15 -2.67 -24.30
CA GLU A 318 14.37 -1.64 -23.61
C GLU A 318 14.61 -1.69 -22.09
N GLU A 319 14.61 -0.52 -21.43
CA GLU A 319 14.84 -0.44 -19.99
C GLU A 319 13.71 -1.13 -19.23
N ILE A 320 14.03 -2.21 -18.56
CA ILE A 320 13.10 -2.98 -17.71
C ILE A 320 13.62 -3.05 -16.27
N GLY A 321 12.71 -2.88 -15.32
CA GLY A 321 13.03 -3.08 -13.90
C GLY A 321 13.14 -4.56 -13.53
N TRP A 322 13.83 -4.87 -12.43
CA TRP A 322 13.95 -6.25 -11.92
C TRP A 322 12.61 -6.98 -11.72
N HIS A 323 11.55 -6.23 -11.34
CA HIS A 323 10.21 -6.79 -11.15
C HIS A 323 9.60 -7.37 -12.45
N ALA A 324 10.08 -6.94 -13.61
CA ALA A 324 9.65 -7.49 -14.89
C ALA A 324 9.96 -8.99 -15.04
N LEU A 325 11.00 -9.50 -14.35
CA LEU A 325 11.30 -10.95 -14.32
C LEU A 325 10.20 -11.74 -13.61
N ARG A 326 9.59 -11.18 -12.59
CA ARG A 326 8.41 -11.79 -11.97
C ARG A 326 7.20 -11.75 -12.90
N HIS A 327 7.02 -10.68 -13.66
CA HIS A 327 5.98 -10.64 -14.68
C HIS A 327 6.21 -11.69 -15.76
N PHE A 328 7.46 -11.89 -16.16
CA PHE A 328 7.86 -12.97 -17.07
C PHE A 328 7.52 -14.34 -16.50
N ALA A 329 7.90 -14.64 -15.23
CA ALA A 329 7.57 -15.90 -14.59
C ALA A 329 6.07 -16.19 -14.60
N ILE A 330 5.27 -15.20 -14.19
CA ILE A 330 3.80 -15.35 -14.11
C ILE A 330 3.20 -15.57 -15.52
N SER A 331 3.66 -14.84 -16.53
CA SER A 331 3.18 -15.04 -17.91
C SER A 331 3.56 -16.41 -18.47
N THR A 332 4.76 -16.90 -18.17
CA THR A 332 5.17 -18.27 -18.60
C THR A 332 4.42 -19.36 -17.85
N TRP A 333 4.03 -19.16 -16.61
CA TRP A 333 3.15 -20.10 -15.89
C TRP A 333 1.76 -20.16 -16.54
N ILE A 334 1.21 -19.02 -16.95
CA ILE A 334 -0.07 -18.94 -17.65
C ILE A 334 0.06 -19.63 -19.02
N GLU A 335 1.12 -19.33 -19.78
CA GLU A 335 1.44 -19.97 -21.07
C GLU A 335 1.57 -21.50 -20.92
N ALA A 336 2.12 -21.99 -19.80
CA ALA A 336 2.22 -23.39 -19.46
C ALA A 336 0.88 -24.03 -18.97
N GLY A 337 -0.21 -23.30 -18.98
CA GLY A 337 -1.55 -23.80 -18.64
C GLY A 337 -1.90 -23.81 -17.15
N LEU A 338 -1.14 -23.11 -16.30
CA LEU A 338 -1.51 -23.02 -14.89
C LEU A 338 -2.82 -22.24 -14.73
N THR A 339 -3.72 -22.77 -13.91
CA THR A 339 -5.00 -22.10 -13.63
C THR A 339 -4.80 -20.75 -12.92
N PRO A 340 -5.71 -19.79 -13.07
CA PRO A 340 -5.61 -18.50 -12.41
C PRO A 340 -5.46 -18.60 -10.88
N LYS A 341 -6.05 -19.62 -10.25
CA LYS A 341 -5.92 -19.87 -8.82
C LYS A 341 -4.52 -20.38 -8.45
N ALA A 342 -3.92 -21.26 -9.24
CA ALA A 342 -2.55 -21.70 -9.06
C ALA A 342 -1.57 -20.53 -9.20
N VAL A 343 -1.75 -19.69 -10.22
CA VAL A 343 -0.96 -18.47 -10.44
C VAL A 343 -1.09 -17.51 -9.27
N GLN A 344 -2.30 -17.26 -8.75
CA GLN A 344 -2.51 -16.44 -7.56
C GLN A 344 -1.70 -16.94 -6.37
N THR A 345 -1.78 -18.24 -6.10
CA THR A 345 -1.10 -18.90 -4.96
C THR A 345 0.41 -18.81 -5.09
N LEU A 346 0.97 -19.24 -6.23
CA LEU A 346 2.42 -19.23 -6.49
C LEU A 346 2.99 -17.80 -6.50
N ALA A 347 2.28 -16.85 -7.05
CA ALA A 347 2.65 -15.45 -7.02
C ALA A 347 2.52 -14.82 -5.62
N GLY A 348 1.75 -15.38 -4.72
CA GLY A 348 1.47 -14.79 -3.40
C GLY A 348 0.70 -13.48 -3.53
N HIS A 349 -0.35 -13.45 -4.37
CA HIS A 349 -1.26 -12.34 -4.48
C HIS A 349 -2.35 -12.44 -3.41
N ALA A 350 -2.57 -11.37 -2.66
CA ALA A 350 -3.54 -11.34 -1.56
C ALA A 350 -4.99 -11.59 -2.01
N SER A 351 -5.32 -11.31 -3.26
CA SER A 351 -6.65 -11.58 -3.82
C SER A 351 -6.57 -12.08 -5.26
N TYR A 352 -7.59 -12.83 -5.68
CA TYR A 352 -7.77 -13.29 -7.05
C TYR A 352 -7.86 -12.12 -8.04
N ALA A 353 -8.52 -11.04 -7.63
CA ALA A 353 -8.67 -9.83 -8.43
C ALA A 353 -7.32 -9.22 -8.85
N ILE A 354 -6.28 -9.29 -8.01
CA ILE A 354 -4.94 -8.80 -8.36
C ILE A 354 -4.38 -9.59 -9.55
N THR A 355 -4.57 -10.91 -9.57
CA THR A 355 -4.11 -11.75 -10.69
C THR A 355 -4.88 -11.43 -11.96
N MET A 356 -6.20 -11.38 -11.89
CA MET A 356 -7.05 -11.15 -13.06
C MET A 356 -6.93 -9.74 -13.62
N ASN A 357 -6.86 -8.71 -12.77
CA ASN A 357 -6.70 -7.34 -13.25
C ASN A 357 -5.36 -7.12 -13.98
N ARG A 358 -4.29 -7.80 -13.56
CA ARG A 358 -2.96 -7.64 -14.15
C ARG A 358 -2.68 -8.58 -15.31
N TYR A 359 -3.12 -9.83 -15.21
CA TYR A 359 -2.75 -10.91 -16.13
C TYR A 359 -3.94 -11.58 -16.81
N GLY A 360 -5.18 -11.17 -16.51
CA GLY A 360 -6.38 -11.79 -17.08
C GLY A 360 -6.37 -11.85 -18.60
N HIS A 361 -5.78 -10.86 -19.26
CA HIS A 361 -5.64 -10.78 -20.70
C HIS A 361 -4.64 -11.80 -21.30
N LEU A 362 -3.81 -12.47 -20.49
CA LEU A 362 -2.85 -13.48 -20.90
C LEU A 362 -3.41 -14.90 -20.80
N PHE A 363 -4.52 -15.09 -20.09
CA PHE A 363 -5.17 -16.39 -20.04
C PHE A 363 -5.84 -16.68 -21.37
N PRO A 364 -5.78 -17.93 -21.85
CA PRO A 364 -6.52 -18.32 -23.04
C PRO A 364 -8.00 -17.95 -22.88
N SER A 365 -8.59 -17.34 -23.90
CA SER A 365 -10.04 -17.29 -24.03
C SER A 365 -10.45 -18.66 -24.57
N ASP A 366 -11.06 -19.49 -23.73
CA ASP A 366 -11.63 -20.76 -24.18
C ASP A 366 -12.64 -20.50 -25.29
N ASP A 367 -12.66 -21.39 -26.29
CA ASP A 367 -13.75 -21.39 -27.27
C ASP A 367 -15.04 -21.80 -26.54
N HIS A 368 -15.74 -20.79 -26.01
CA HIS A 368 -16.99 -20.99 -25.29
C HIS A 368 -18.04 -21.68 -26.15
N LYS A 369 -17.93 -21.63 -27.48
CA LYS A 369 -18.87 -22.26 -28.41
C LYS A 369 -18.92 -23.77 -28.20
N ALA A 370 -17.77 -24.46 -28.19
CA ALA A 370 -17.71 -25.90 -27.95
C ALA A 370 -18.27 -26.29 -26.56
N ALA A 371 -18.14 -25.42 -25.56
CA ALA A 371 -18.74 -25.65 -24.24
C ALA A 371 -20.27 -25.52 -24.29
N PHE A 372 -20.78 -24.50 -24.97
CA PHE A 372 -22.20 -24.31 -25.16
C PHE A 372 -22.85 -25.42 -26.02
N ASP A 373 -22.17 -25.92 -27.07
CA ASP A 373 -22.64 -27.06 -27.87
C ASP A 373 -22.79 -28.31 -26.98
N ARG A 374 -21.80 -28.62 -26.13
CA ARG A 374 -21.91 -29.74 -25.18
C ARG A 374 -23.07 -29.58 -24.16
N ILE A 375 -23.30 -28.35 -23.67
CA ILE A 375 -24.45 -28.08 -22.80
C ILE A 375 -25.76 -28.32 -23.52
N ALA A 376 -25.88 -27.85 -24.78
CA ALA A 376 -27.07 -28.07 -25.58
C ALA A 376 -27.34 -29.56 -25.84
N GLU A 377 -26.28 -30.34 -26.17
CA GLU A 377 -26.37 -31.81 -26.34
C GLU A 377 -26.83 -32.52 -25.05
N THR A 378 -26.45 -31.99 -23.85
CA THR A 378 -26.87 -32.59 -22.57
C THR A 378 -28.33 -32.32 -22.24
N LEU A 379 -28.94 -31.31 -22.86
CA LEU A 379 -30.34 -30.91 -22.65
C LEU A 379 -31.30 -31.40 -23.77
N ALA A 380 -30.76 -32.00 -24.82
CA ALA A 380 -31.56 -32.60 -25.90
C ALA A 380 -31.90 -34.06 -25.64
#